data_3e74902a1c6090d1f5952321fbcbea16
#
_entry.id   3e74902a1c6090d1f5952321fbcbea16
#
_cell.length_a   1.000
_cell.length_b   1.000
_cell.length_c   1.000
_cell.angle_alpha   90.00
_cell.angle_beta   90.00
_cell.angle_gamma   90.00
#
_symmetry.space_group_name_H-M   'P 1'
#
loop_
_entity.id
_entity.type
_entity.pdbx_description
1 polymer ?
#
loop_
_entity_poly.entity_id
_entity_poly.type
_entity_poly.pdbx_seq_one_letter_code
_entity_poly.pdbx_strand_id
1 'polypeptide(L)'
;MPHSLLLALLAVGGCASAPPRDAPRTVPAVDLVRYAGVWHEAARFPNWFQDGSGVSCADTTATYTPRPDGRVGVVNRCRDVAAGGAERVAEGSAYVVEGSNGARLRVSFFWPFYGDYWVVGLSPDYRWAEVGDPRRRYLWVLSRSPAMAEADYAAALAAARREGLDTPRLRPTPRLGGA
;
A
#
# COMPACT_ATOMS: atom_id res chain seq x y z
N MET A 1 14.31 47.09 36.29
CA MET A 1 13.44 46.89 35.11
C MET A 1 13.82 45.58 34.48
N PRO A 2 13.00 44.50 34.61
CA PRO A 2 13.31 43.24 34.01
C PRO A 2 12.80 43.18 32.57
N HIS A 3 13.69 42.82 31.64
CA HIS A 3 13.35 42.63 30.23
C HIS A 3 12.80 41.20 30.08
N SER A 4 11.49 41.10 29.79
CA SER A 4 10.85 39.84 29.40
C SER A 4 11.24 39.48 27.98
N LEU A 5 12.02 38.42 27.82
CA LEU A 5 12.27 37.79 26.53
C LEU A 5 11.05 36.94 26.18
N LEU A 6 10.26 37.39 25.20
CA LEU A 6 9.25 36.52 24.56
C LEU A 6 9.94 35.52 23.64
N LEU A 7 9.92 34.24 24.04
CA LEU A 7 10.32 33.15 23.16
C LEU A 7 9.20 32.86 22.19
N ALA A 8 9.32 33.27 20.92
CA ALA A 8 8.40 32.89 19.85
C ALA A 8 8.71 31.44 19.44
N LEU A 9 7.82 30.50 19.81
CA LEU A 9 7.83 29.13 19.27
C LEU A 9 7.40 29.19 17.80
N LEU A 10 8.35 29.08 16.88
CA LEU A 10 8.09 28.78 15.49
C LEU A 10 7.63 27.34 15.35
N ALA A 11 6.33 27.10 15.25
CA ALA A 11 5.76 25.83 14.85
C ALA A 11 6.16 25.56 13.38
N VAL A 12 7.17 24.73 13.15
CA VAL A 12 7.50 24.21 11.83
C VAL A 12 6.42 23.17 11.48
N GLY A 13 5.31 23.64 10.97
CA GLY A 13 4.27 22.83 10.37
C GLY A 13 4.84 22.18 9.11
N GLY A 14 5.16 20.89 9.15
CA GLY A 14 5.52 20.10 7.98
C GLY A 14 4.37 20.14 7.00
N CYS A 15 4.51 20.86 5.89
CA CYS A 15 3.55 20.91 4.79
C CYS A 15 3.45 19.54 4.14
N ALA A 16 2.59 18.66 4.64
CA ALA A 16 2.09 17.55 3.87
C ALA A 16 1.30 18.15 2.70
N SER A 17 1.81 18.03 1.47
CA SER A 17 1.11 18.51 0.29
C SER A 17 -0.28 17.90 0.22
N ALA A 18 -1.32 18.70 0.05
CA ALA A 18 -2.67 18.21 -0.12
C ALA A 18 -2.72 17.26 -1.34
N PRO A 19 -3.55 16.20 -1.28
CA PRO A 19 -3.72 15.32 -2.43
C PRO A 19 -4.27 16.10 -3.63
N PRO A 20 -4.00 15.61 -4.88
CA PRO A 20 -4.60 16.18 -6.08
C PRO A 20 -6.13 16.23 -5.97
N ARG A 21 -6.76 17.22 -6.59
CA ARG A 21 -8.23 17.38 -6.57
C ARG A 21 -8.96 16.20 -7.21
N ASP A 22 -8.32 15.55 -8.15
CA ASP A 22 -8.80 14.38 -8.88
C ASP A 22 -8.28 13.05 -8.31
N ALA A 23 -7.68 13.05 -7.11
CA ALA A 23 -7.20 11.83 -6.46
C ALA A 23 -8.30 10.75 -6.40
N PRO A 24 -7.95 9.45 -6.50
CA PRO A 24 -8.93 8.38 -6.35
C PRO A 24 -9.56 8.45 -4.95
N ARG A 25 -10.83 8.10 -4.85
CA ARG A 25 -11.47 7.97 -3.54
C ARG A 25 -10.99 6.70 -2.86
N THR A 26 -10.84 6.77 -1.56
CA THR A 26 -10.62 5.57 -0.74
C THR A 26 -11.96 4.94 -0.37
N VAL A 27 -11.92 3.68 0.05
CA VAL A 27 -13.07 3.07 0.73
C VAL A 27 -13.44 3.89 1.98
N PRO A 28 -14.71 3.86 2.42
CA PRO A 28 -15.17 4.68 3.56
C PRO A 28 -14.45 4.39 4.88
N ALA A 29 -14.09 3.13 5.10
CA ALA A 29 -13.39 2.66 6.30
C ALA A 29 -12.68 1.33 6.06
N VAL A 30 -11.62 1.09 6.84
CA VAL A 30 -10.92 -0.20 6.91
C VAL A 30 -10.79 -0.61 8.37
N ASP A 31 -11.36 -1.76 8.71
CA ASP A 31 -11.09 -2.43 9.98
C ASP A 31 -9.69 -3.07 9.90
N LEU A 32 -8.73 -2.48 10.59
CA LEU A 32 -7.34 -2.94 10.56
C LEU A 32 -7.13 -4.31 11.20
N VAL A 33 -8.02 -4.75 12.09
CA VAL A 33 -7.97 -6.09 12.68
C VAL A 33 -8.35 -7.12 11.62
N ARG A 34 -9.41 -6.88 10.86
CA ARG A 34 -9.79 -7.74 9.72
C ARG A 34 -8.79 -7.65 8.56
N TYR A 35 -8.16 -6.49 8.39
CA TYR A 35 -7.16 -6.26 7.34
C TYR A 35 -5.80 -6.91 7.67
N ALA A 36 -5.52 -7.18 8.93
CA ALA A 36 -4.29 -7.82 9.40
C ALA A 36 -4.04 -9.19 8.78
N GLY A 37 -2.77 -9.63 8.85
CA GLY A 37 -2.32 -10.92 8.32
C GLY A 37 -1.76 -10.83 6.92
N VAL A 38 -1.69 -11.97 6.23
CA VAL A 38 -1.04 -12.11 4.93
C VAL A 38 -1.99 -11.76 3.79
N TRP A 39 -1.46 -11.03 2.82
CA TRP A 39 -2.06 -10.76 1.52
C TRP A 39 -1.09 -11.19 0.41
N HIS A 40 -1.60 -11.84 -0.60
CA HIS A 40 -0.87 -12.20 -1.81
C HIS A 40 -1.12 -11.15 -2.89
N GLU A 41 -0.08 -10.66 -3.52
CA GLU A 41 -0.20 -9.75 -4.64
C GLU A 41 -0.64 -10.52 -5.89
N ALA A 42 -1.81 -10.19 -6.43
CA ALA A 42 -2.33 -10.79 -7.66
C ALA A 42 -1.82 -10.05 -8.90
N ALA A 43 -1.78 -8.72 -8.83
CA ALA A 43 -1.29 -7.87 -9.92
C ALA A 43 -0.81 -6.52 -9.35
N ARG A 44 0.01 -5.81 -10.15
CA ARG A 44 0.48 -4.46 -9.84
C ARG A 44 0.66 -3.60 -11.08
N PHE A 45 0.71 -2.28 -10.89
CA PHE A 45 1.37 -1.43 -11.86
C PHE A 45 2.88 -1.66 -11.78
N PRO A 46 3.58 -1.83 -12.91
CA PRO A 46 5.03 -1.94 -12.90
C PRO A 46 5.68 -0.77 -12.15
N ASN A 47 6.62 -1.08 -11.30
CA ASN A 47 7.33 -0.09 -10.50
C ASN A 47 8.81 -0.44 -10.37
N TRP A 48 9.64 0.57 -10.12
CA TRP A 48 11.08 0.42 -10.18
C TRP A 48 11.66 -0.49 -9.08
N PHE A 49 11.00 -0.60 -7.92
CA PHE A 49 11.51 -1.39 -6.79
C PHE A 49 11.07 -2.87 -6.80
N GLN A 50 10.11 -3.24 -7.66
CA GLN A 50 9.70 -4.64 -7.88
C GLN A 50 10.02 -5.16 -9.29
N ASP A 51 10.17 -4.25 -10.29
CA ASP A 51 10.27 -4.61 -11.70
C ASP A 51 11.43 -3.91 -12.41
N GLY A 52 12.31 -3.23 -11.67
CA GLY A 52 13.41 -2.45 -12.24
C GLY A 52 14.71 -2.58 -11.46
N SER A 53 15.78 -1.94 -11.97
CA SER A 53 17.11 -1.92 -11.32
C SER A 53 17.67 -3.31 -11.02
N GLY A 54 17.43 -4.30 -11.90
CA GLY A 54 17.87 -5.68 -11.71
C GLY A 54 17.04 -6.48 -10.72
N VAL A 55 15.85 -6.01 -10.35
CA VAL A 55 14.88 -6.71 -9.49
C VAL A 55 13.71 -7.19 -10.34
N SER A 56 13.23 -8.40 -10.09
CA SER A 56 12.00 -8.95 -10.67
C SER A 56 11.28 -9.78 -9.62
N CYS A 57 10.33 -9.16 -8.91
CA CYS A 57 9.59 -9.79 -7.82
C CYS A 57 8.49 -10.74 -8.32
N ALA A 58 8.58 -12.01 -7.91
CA ALA A 58 7.55 -13.03 -8.04
C ALA A 58 7.04 -13.46 -6.66
N ASP A 59 5.88 -14.12 -6.59
CA ASP A 59 5.27 -14.63 -5.35
C ASP A 59 5.19 -13.59 -4.23
N THR A 60 4.89 -12.36 -4.59
CA THR A 60 4.91 -11.23 -3.65
C THR A 60 3.78 -11.36 -2.62
N THR A 61 4.14 -11.13 -1.36
CA THR A 61 3.20 -11.04 -0.24
C THR A 61 3.44 -9.78 0.57
N ALA A 62 2.36 -9.29 1.20
CA ALA A 62 2.41 -8.24 2.21
C ALA A 62 1.75 -8.75 3.49
N THR A 63 2.42 -8.60 4.62
CA THR A 63 1.88 -8.96 5.94
C THR A 63 1.70 -7.71 6.78
N TYR A 64 0.49 -7.52 7.30
CA TYR A 64 0.17 -6.38 8.16
C TYR A 64 -0.10 -6.85 9.58
N THR A 65 0.52 -6.18 10.56
CA THR A 65 0.40 -6.52 11.98
C THR A 65 0.09 -5.26 12.78
N PRO A 66 -1.13 -5.09 13.32
CA PRO A 66 -1.43 -4.02 14.26
C PRO A 66 -0.51 -4.11 15.48
N ARG A 67 -0.01 -2.96 15.94
CA ARG A 67 0.90 -2.86 17.09
C ARG A 67 0.24 -2.13 18.24
N PRO A 68 0.68 -2.39 19.49
CA PRO A 68 0.12 -1.71 20.69
C PRO A 68 0.29 -0.17 20.67
N ASP A 69 1.27 0.35 19.93
CA ASP A 69 1.53 1.78 19.75
C ASP A 69 0.60 2.46 18.72
N GLY A 70 -0.41 1.74 18.21
CA GLY A 70 -1.36 2.21 17.22
C GLY A 70 -0.80 2.21 15.78
N ARG A 71 0.43 1.77 15.57
CA ARG A 71 1.02 1.60 14.25
C ARG A 71 0.67 0.23 13.66
N VAL A 72 0.95 0.08 12.37
CA VAL A 72 0.84 -1.19 11.66
C VAL A 72 2.25 -1.59 11.19
N GLY A 73 2.72 -2.75 11.63
CA GLY A 73 3.91 -3.37 11.06
C GLY A 73 3.61 -3.85 9.64
N VAL A 74 4.54 -3.64 8.73
CA VAL A 74 4.42 -4.06 7.33
C VAL A 74 5.63 -4.89 6.96
N VAL A 75 5.42 -6.11 6.48
CA VAL A 75 6.48 -6.96 5.96
C VAL A 75 6.13 -7.38 4.55
N ASN A 76 6.89 -6.91 3.58
CA ASN A 76 6.77 -7.32 2.18
C ASN A 76 7.82 -8.36 1.88
N ARG A 77 7.44 -9.44 1.20
CA ARG A 77 8.34 -10.51 0.74
C ARG A 77 8.12 -10.77 -0.74
N CYS A 78 9.17 -11.07 -1.46
CA CYS A 78 9.07 -11.62 -2.80
C CYS A 78 10.24 -12.55 -3.11
N ARG A 79 10.11 -13.33 -4.19
CA ARG A 79 11.19 -14.10 -4.79
C ARG A 79 11.76 -13.29 -5.95
N ASP A 80 13.02 -12.91 -5.87
CA ASP A 80 13.67 -12.14 -6.93
C ASP A 80 14.13 -13.08 -8.05
N VAL A 81 13.39 -13.08 -9.15
CA VAL A 81 13.68 -13.91 -10.33
C VAL A 81 15.04 -13.56 -10.93
N ALA A 82 15.40 -12.28 -10.94
CA ALA A 82 16.71 -11.82 -11.47
C ALA A 82 17.88 -12.30 -10.60
N ALA A 83 17.62 -12.61 -9.33
CA ALA A 83 18.59 -13.18 -8.39
C ALA A 83 18.40 -14.69 -8.18
N GLY A 84 17.91 -15.41 -9.18
CA GLY A 84 17.72 -16.88 -9.11
C GLY A 84 16.64 -17.34 -8.14
N GLY A 85 15.67 -16.50 -7.82
CA GLY A 85 14.59 -16.79 -6.88
C GLY A 85 14.95 -16.57 -5.42
N ALA A 86 16.02 -15.83 -5.12
CA ALA A 86 16.38 -15.46 -3.73
C ALA A 86 15.24 -14.65 -3.08
N GLU A 87 15.00 -14.91 -1.78
CA GLU A 87 14.00 -14.16 -1.05
C GLU A 87 14.47 -12.72 -0.79
N ARG A 88 13.61 -11.75 -1.05
CA ARG A 88 13.76 -10.37 -0.63
C ARG A 88 12.71 -10.03 0.42
N VAL A 89 13.15 -9.35 1.47
CA VAL A 89 12.29 -8.92 2.56
C VAL A 89 12.47 -7.43 2.76
N ALA A 90 11.35 -6.70 2.87
CA ALA A 90 11.33 -5.30 3.27
C ALA A 90 10.40 -5.15 4.48
N GLU A 91 10.94 -4.64 5.58
CA GLU A 91 10.21 -4.39 6.81
C GLU A 91 9.96 -2.90 6.98
N GLY A 92 8.75 -2.55 7.35
CA GLY A 92 8.34 -1.17 7.49
C GLY A 92 7.31 -0.98 8.60
N SER A 93 6.93 0.26 8.78
CA SER A 93 5.91 0.66 9.72
C SER A 93 4.99 1.69 9.09
N ALA A 94 3.69 1.56 9.34
CA ALA A 94 2.69 2.51 8.89
C ALA A 94 1.93 3.12 10.05
N TYR A 95 1.40 4.31 9.85
CA TYR A 95 0.41 4.93 10.73
C TYR A 95 -0.82 5.34 9.92
N VAL A 96 -1.97 5.34 10.59
CA VAL A 96 -3.23 5.78 9.99
C VAL A 96 -3.25 7.30 9.89
N VAL A 97 -3.66 7.82 8.74
CA VAL A 97 -3.92 9.25 8.56
C VAL A 97 -5.21 9.61 9.29
N GLU A 98 -5.15 10.60 10.16
CA GLU A 98 -6.27 11.06 10.95
C GLU A 98 -7.50 11.37 10.07
N GLY A 99 -8.69 11.04 10.54
CA GLY A 99 -9.96 11.24 9.83
C GLY A 99 -10.18 10.32 8.61
N SER A 100 -9.29 9.34 8.36
CA SER A 100 -9.44 8.43 7.22
C SER A 100 -10.15 7.11 7.54
N ASN A 101 -10.54 6.89 8.78
CA ASN A 101 -11.16 5.64 9.25
C ASN A 101 -10.36 4.38 8.84
N GLY A 102 -9.02 4.45 8.89
CA GLY A 102 -8.15 3.34 8.50
C GLY A 102 -7.91 3.18 6.99
N ALA A 103 -8.60 3.95 6.14
CA ALA A 103 -8.50 3.78 4.69
C ALA A 103 -7.26 4.44 4.05
N ARG A 104 -6.60 5.34 4.76
CA ARG A 104 -5.35 5.97 4.33
C ARG A 104 -4.28 5.79 5.39
N LEU A 105 -3.14 5.28 4.98
CA LEU A 105 -1.97 5.13 5.83
C LEU A 105 -0.77 5.83 5.18
N ARG A 106 0.23 6.10 6.02
CA ARG A 106 1.56 6.51 5.58
C ARG A 106 2.53 5.39 5.98
N VAL A 107 3.22 4.81 5.01
CA VAL A 107 4.15 3.69 5.22
C VAL A 107 5.59 4.14 5.01
N SER A 108 6.48 3.69 5.89
CA SER A 108 7.92 3.92 5.78
C SER A 108 8.65 2.60 5.87
N PHE A 109 9.54 2.36 4.90
CA PHE A 109 10.57 1.32 4.92
C PHE A 109 11.95 1.91 5.23
N PHE A 110 12.11 3.24 5.10
CA PHE A 110 13.34 3.98 5.40
C PHE A 110 12.97 5.32 6.02
N TRP A 111 13.00 5.38 7.35
CA TRP A 111 12.77 6.63 8.05
C TRP A 111 13.82 7.70 7.64
N PRO A 112 13.44 8.97 7.41
CA PRO A 112 12.16 9.61 7.65
C PRO A 112 11.19 9.65 6.44
N PHE A 113 11.39 8.85 5.42
CA PHE A 113 10.62 8.91 4.18
C PHE A 113 9.35 8.06 4.29
N TYR A 114 8.20 8.66 3.96
CA TYR A 114 6.90 8.01 3.99
C TYR A 114 6.22 8.04 2.62
N GLY A 115 5.71 6.90 2.20
CA GLY A 115 4.84 6.77 1.04
C GLY A 115 3.36 6.79 1.42
N ASP A 116 2.51 7.21 0.48
CA ASP A 116 1.06 7.09 0.60
C ASP A 116 0.63 5.64 0.37
N TYR A 117 -0.30 5.18 1.19
CA TYR A 117 -0.92 3.87 1.10
C TYR A 117 -2.43 4.06 1.26
N TRP A 118 -3.15 4.07 0.15
CA TRP A 118 -4.58 4.34 0.10
C TRP A 118 -5.32 3.08 -0.31
N VAL A 119 -6.24 2.61 0.53
CA VAL A 119 -7.12 1.50 0.19
C VAL A 119 -8.24 2.06 -0.69
N VAL A 120 -8.14 1.84 -2.00
CA VAL A 120 -9.06 2.38 -3.01
C VAL A 120 -10.16 1.40 -3.39
N GLY A 121 -9.97 0.11 -3.10
CA GLY A 121 -10.95 -0.95 -3.25
C GLY A 121 -10.81 -2.00 -2.16
N LEU A 122 -11.92 -2.55 -1.71
CA LEU A 122 -11.94 -3.60 -0.68
C LEU A 122 -13.25 -4.38 -0.79
N SER A 123 -13.15 -5.71 -0.83
CA SER A 123 -14.37 -6.55 -0.77
C SER A 123 -14.98 -6.52 0.64
N PRO A 124 -16.31 -6.58 0.78
CA PRO A 124 -16.98 -6.52 2.09
C PRO A 124 -16.54 -7.62 3.07
N ASP A 125 -16.12 -8.75 2.53
CA ASP A 125 -15.62 -9.91 3.28
C ASP A 125 -14.09 -9.94 3.43
N TYR A 126 -13.39 -8.90 2.94
CA TYR A 126 -11.93 -8.76 2.99
C TYR A 126 -11.15 -9.87 2.25
N ARG A 127 -11.73 -10.45 1.18
CA ARG A 127 -11.02 -11.42 0.35
C ARG A 127 -10.02 -10.79 -0.60
N TRP A 128 -10.30 -9.58 -1.08
CA TRP A 128 -9.39 -8.80 -1.91
C TRP A 128 -9.38 -7.33 -1.50
N ALA A 129 -8.28 -6.66 -1.82
CA ALA A 129 -8.09 -5.23 -1.62
C ALA A 129 -7.32 -4.62 -2.78
N GLU A 130 -7.52 -3.33 -3.01
CA GLU A 130 -6.71 -2.52 -3.91
C GLU A 130 -6.04 -1.41 -3.14
N VAL A 131 -4.75 -1.28 -3.36
CA VAL A 131 -3.92 -0.27 -2.72
C VAL A 131 -3.28 0.59 -3.79
N GLY A 132 -3.40 1.89 -3.63
CA GLY A 132 -2.83 2.85 -4.54
C GLY A 132 -2.25 4.08 -3.85
N ASP A 133 -1.96 5.10 -4.63
CA ASP A 133 -1.52 6.40 -4.16
C ASP A 133 -2.39 7.52 -4.76
N PRO A 134 -2.42 8.73 -4.15
CA PRO A 134 -3.30 9.82 -4.60
C PRO A 134 -2.99 10.32 -6.01
N ARG A 135 -1.82 10.00 -6.56
CA ARG A 135 -1.39 10.42 -7.91
C ARG A 135 -1.55 9.34 -8.96
N ARG A 136 -2.17 8.18 -8.63
CA ARG A 136 -2.38 7.02 -9.51
C ARG A 136 -1.10 6.48 -10.16
N ARG A 137 0.05 6.65 -9.48
CA ARG A 137 1.33 6.11 -9.95
C ARG A 137 1.44 4.63 -9.67
N TYR A 138 0.87 4.20 -8.55
CA TYR A 138 0.90 2.84 -8.04
C TYR A 138 -0.49 2.26 -7.91
N LEU A 139 -0.59 0.98 -8.16
CA LEU A 139 -1.76 0.16 -7.85
C LEU A 139 -1.30 -1.27 -7.62
N TRP A 140 -1.74 -1.85 -6.52
CA TRP A 140 -1.60 -3.27 -6.20
C TRP A 140 -2.97 -3.87 -6.00
N VAL A 141 -3.21 -5.05 -6.60
CA VAL A 141 -4.37 -5.90 -6.33
C VAL A 141 -3.91 -7.01 -5.41
N LEU A 142 -4.48 -7.05 -4.22
CA LEU A 142 -4.13 -7.98 -3.16
C LEU A 142 -5.27 -8.99 -2.96
N SER A 143 -4.91 -10.24 -2.65
CA SER A 143 -5.85 -11.34 -2.39
C SER A 143 -5.48 -12.10 -1.13
N ARG A 144 -6.47 -12.60 -0.40
CA ARG A 144 -6.23 -13.54 0.71
C ARG A 144 -5.80 -14.92 0.21
N SER A 145 -6.18 -15.28 -0.99
CA SER A 145 -5.76 -16.54 -1.61
C SER A 145 -4.51 -16.34 -2.48
N PRO A 146 -3.53 -17.25 -2.47
CA PRO A 146 -2.43 -17.24 -3.42
C PRO A 146 -2.91 -17.22 -4.88
N ALA A 147 -3.98 -17.97 -5.19
CA ALA A 147 -4.68 -17.91 -6.48
C ALA A 147 -5.97 -17.10 -6.29
N MET A 148 -5.97 -15.86 -6.74
CA MET A 148 -7.16 -15.01 -6.69
C MET A 148 -8.24 -15.56 -7.64
N ALA A 149 -9.47 -15.69 -7.15
CA ALA A 149 -10.59 -16.12 -7.98
C ALA A 149 -10.85 -15.09 -9.10
N GLU A 150 -11.21 -15.57 -10.28
CA GLU A 150 -11.47 -14.72 -11.46
C GLU A 150 -12.57 -13.68 -11.17
N ALA A 151 -13.65 -14.08 -10.49
CA ALA A 151 -14.72 -13.17 -10.11
C ALA A 151 -14.25 -12.05 -9.17
N ASP A 152 -13.36 -12.37 -8.22
CA ASP A 152 -12.78 -11.38 -7.31
C ASP A 152 -11.84 -10.42 -8.06
N TYR A 153 -11.04 -10.94 -8.99
CA TYR A 153 -10.19 -10.10 -9.83
C TYR A 153 -11.00 -9.17 -10.73
N ALA A 154 -12.07 -9.68 -11.35
CA ALA A 154 -12.98 -8.86 -12.16
C ALA A 154 -13.65 -7.76 -11.31
N ALA A 155 -14.05 -8.07 -10.07
CA ALA A 155 -14.63 -7.09 -9.15
C ALA A 155 -13.61 -6.02 -8.75
N ALA A 156 -12.38 -6.39 -8.48
CA ALA A 156 -11.28 -5.45 -8.22
C ALA A 156 -11.06 -4.54 -9.43
N LEU A 157 -10.90 -5.09 -10.63
CA LEU A 157 -10.74 -4.27 -11.84
C LEU A 157 -11.90 -3.27 -12.04
N ALA A 158 -13.13 -3.69 -11.73
CA ALA A 158 -14.28 -2.78 -11.80
C ALA A 158 -14.20 -1.67 -10.74
N ALA A 159 -13.69 -1.96 -9.55
CA ALA A 159 -13.47 -0.95 -8.51
C ALA A 159 -12.40 0.05 -8.93
N ALA A 160 -11.24 -0.42 -9.40
CA ALA A 160 -10.16 0.42 -9.90
C ALA A 160 -10.63 1.39 -11.00
N ARG A 161 -11.40 0.88 -11.97
CA ARG A 161 -11.94 1.70 -13.07
C ARG A 161 -12.87 2.81 -12.57
N ARG A 162 -13.71 2.53 -11.57
CA ARG A 162 -14.60 3.55 -10.98
C ARG A 162 -13.82 4.71 -10.35
N GLU A 163 -12.62 4.44 -9.87
CA GLU A 163 -11.72 5.45 -9.29
C GLU A 163 -10.74 6.04 -10.32
N GLY A 164 -10.94 5.76 -11.62
CA GLY A 164 -10.15 6.32 -12.71
C GLY A 164 -8.72 5.77 -12.77
N LEU A 165 -8.50 4.57 -12.26
CA LEU A 165 -7.20 3.89 -12.36
C LEU A 165 -7.07 3.19 -13.71
N ASP A 166 -5.90 3.30 -14.34
CA ASP A 166 -5.61 2.76 -15.66
C ASP A 166 -5.36 1.24 -15.60
N THR A 167 -6.44 0.46 -15.50
CA THR A 167 -6.36 -0.99 -15.34
C THR A 167 -5.59 -1.73 -16.46
N PRO A 168 -5.52 -1.28 -17.72
CA PRO A 168 -4.64 -1.84 -18.76
C PRO A 168 -3.15 -1.85 -18.37
N ARG A 169 -2.70 -0.98 -17.45
CA ARG A 169 -1.33 -0.98 -16.94
C ARG A 169 -1.03 -2.11 -15.97
N LEU A 170 -2.06 -2.75 -15.37
CA LEU A 170 -1.85 -3.85 -14.44
C LEU A 170 -1.11 -5.00 -15.13
N ARG A 171 -0.13 -5.55 -14.43
CA ARG A 171 0.57 -6.78 -14.81
C ARG A 171 0.34 -7.81 -13.72
N PRO A 172 -0.02 -9.05 -14.08
CA PRO A 172 -0.09 -10.15 -13.12
C PRO A 172 1.26 -10.31 -12.41
N THR A 173 1.22 -10.53 -11.12
CA THR A 173 2.43 -10.83 -10.35
C THR A 173 2.97 -12.21 -10.80
N PRO A 174 4.23 -12.31 -11.22
CA PRO A 174 4.83 -13.58 -11.61
C PRO A 174 4.74 -14.61 -10.47
N ARG A 175 4.59 -15.88 -10.83
CA ARG A 175 4.60 -17.03 -9.91
C ARG A 175 5.75 -17.94 -10.26
N LEU A 176 6.52 -18.38 -9.24
CA LEU A 176 7.55 -19.40 -9.39
C LEU A 176 6.94 -20.73 -8.98
N GLY A 177 6.66 -21.60 -9.96
CA GLY A 177 6.18 -22.97 -9.68
C GLY A 177 4.67 -23.17 -9.78
N GLY A 178 3.98 -22.41 -10.62
CA GLY A 178 2.60 -22.67 -11.04
C GLY A 178 2.58 -23.14 -12.48
N ALA A 179 2.53 -24.45 -12.71
CA ALA A 179 1.94 -25.02 -13.91
C ALA A 179 0.49 -25.35 -13.58
#